data_31eabf1a4c97910a927d05db643370fe
#
_entry.id   31eabf1a4c97910a927d05db643370fe
#
_cell.length_a   1.000
_cell.length_b   1.000
_cell.length_c   1.000
_cell.angle_alpha   90.00
_cell.angle_beta   90.00
_cell.angle_gamma   90.00
#
_symmetry.space_group_name_H-M   'P 1'
#
loop_
_entity.id
_entity.type
_entity.pdbx_description
1 polymer ?
#
loop_
_entity_poly.entity_id
_entity_poly.type
_entity_poly.pdbx_seq_one_letter_code
_entity_poly.pdbx_strand_id
1 'polypeptide(L)'
;MFVLMLAVAMSLAQTLLVPIVSAGVLAFMLGPWVTTLRKWGLPPSIFAAAVVFGALLIIHAAIVQGSTIAVDWVGRAPELLTSFSDKLRSAFGPAFSLERLQSTFARTGGGSFDAAAVLQSTMNFLTPTVGELIVFLAALFFSLSGREELRRYLVFFSDDKETRLRTLRLLNNIERDLKSYMAVVAAINLVLALIVAVTAFAVGLPNPLLWGIFAFALEFIPYVGPIAIYVALFLVGFATFGSLSQALVAPLILLVADTLEANVVSPSVIGSRLTLNPGLVFLGLVFWTWLWGPVGAILATPLLIAGTVTISHVFPQHEINLPE
;
A
#
# COMPACT_ATOMS: atom_id res chain seq x y z
N MET A 1 13.42 -24.22 -12.67
CA MET A 1 14.02 -23.38 -13.74
C MET A 1 13.01 -22.43 -14.37
N PHE A 2 11.84 -22.85 -14.83
CA PHE A 2 10.81 -22.00 -15.44
C PHE A 2 10.37 -20.85 -14.54
N VAL A 3 10.07 -21.09 -13.27
CA VAL A 3 9.62 -20.05 -12.31
C VAL A 3 10.69 -18.98 -12.10
N LEU A 4 11.97 -19.38 -12.00
CA LEU A 4 13.08 -18.44 -11.86
C LEU A 4 13.26 -17.59 -13.13
N MET A 5 13.17 -18.21 -14.31
CA MET A 5 13.25 -17.46 -15.59
C MET A 5 12.09 -16.47 -15.71
N LEU A 6 10.87 -16.86 -15.31
CA LEU A 6 9.71 -15.97 -15.28
C LEU A 6 9.93 -14.80 -14.32
N ALA A 7 10.41 -15.05 -13.11
CA ALA A 7 10.71 -13.99 -12.13
C ALA A 7 11.78 -13.01 -12.64
N VAL A 8 12.84 -13.51 -13.28
CA VAL A 8 13.87 -12.67 -13.91
C VAL A 8 13.26 -11.84 -15.04
N ALA A 9 12.45 -12.44 -15.90
CA ALA A 9 11.77 -11.71 -16.98
C ALA A 9 10.83 -10.62 -16.42
N MET A 10 10.08 -10.92 -15.37
CA MET A 10 9.21 -9.95 -14.70
C MET A 10 9.98 -8.83 -14.00
N SER A 11 11.16 -9.13 -13.45
CA SER A 11 12.04 -8.14 -12.87
C SER A 11 12.67 -7.23 -13.94
N LEU A 12 13.12 -7.78 -15.07
CA LEU A 12 13.65 -6.99 -16.19
C LEU A 12 12.58 -6.09 -16.84
N ALA A 13 11.34 -6.53 -16.86
CA ALA A 13 10.21 -5.78 -17.43
C ALA A 13 9.46 -4.93 -16.39
N GLN A 14 9.99 -4.76 -15.17
CA GLN A 14 9.28 -4.10 -14.06
C GLN A 14 8.83 -2.68 -14.39
N THR A 15 9.64 -1.89 -15.07
CA THR A 15 9.32 -0.50 -15.46
C THR A 15 8.05 -0.39 -16.32
N LEU A 16 7.70 -1.47 -17.03
CA LEU A 16 6.50 -1.55 -17.86
C LEU A 16 5.38 -2.33 -17.15
N LEU A 17 5.71 -3.45 -16.53
CA LEU A 17 4.71 -4.35 -15.92
C LEU A 17 4.10 -3.74 -14.67
N VAL A 18 4.90 -3.10 -13.81
CA VAL A 18 4.40 -2.51 -12.56
C VAL A 18 3.29 -1.49 -12.81
N PRO A 19 3.48 -0.45 -13.65
CA PRO A 19 2.42 0.51 -13.91
C PRO A 19 1.21 -0.12 -14.60
N ILE A 20 1.38 -1.07 -15.52
CA ILE A 20 0.27 -1.73 -16.21
C ILE A 20 -0.55 -2.60 -15.23
N VAL A 21 0.11 -3.41 -14.41
CA VAL A 21 -0.56 -4.28 -13.44
C VAL A 21 -1.25 -3.44 -12.36
N SER A 22 -0.60 -2.38 -11.88
CA SER A 22 -1.20 -1.43 -10.91
C SER A 22 -2.47 -0.79 -11.48
N ALA A 23 -2.38 -0.32 -12.73
CA ALA A 23 -3.53 0.24 -13.45
C ALA A 23 -4.66 -0.78 -13.64
N GLY A 24 -4.31 -2.03 -13.98
CA GLY A 24 -5.26 -3.13 -14.11
C GLY A 24 -5.99 -3.43 -12.81
N VAL A 25 -5.26 -3.59 -11.70
CA VAL A 25 -5.84 -3.80 -10.37
C VAL A 25 -6.78 -2.65 -10.00
N LEU A 26 -6.34 -1.41 -10.16
CA LEU A 26 -7.17 -0.23 -9.88
C LEU A 26 -8.40 -0.16 -10.79
N ALA A 27 -8.26 -0.51 -12.08
CA ALA A 27 -9.37 -0.57 -13.01
C ALA A 27 -10.39 -1.65 -12.64
N PHE A 28 -9.96 -2.81 -12.12
CA PHE A 28 -10.86 -3.83 -11.58
C PHE A 28 -11.64 -3.29 -10.37
N MET A 29 -10.99 -2.56 -9.47
CA MET A 29 -11.62 -1.95 -8.30
C MET A 29 -12.65 -0.88 -8.68
N LEU A 30 -12.30 -0.01 -9.63
CA LEU A 30 -13.16 1.10 -10.07
C LEU A 30 -14.22 0.67 -11.09
N GLY A 31 -14.10 -0.53 -11.64
CA GLY A 31 -14.97 -1.06 -12.67
C GLY A 31 -16.49 -0.98 -12.41
N PRO A 32 -16.96 -1.28 -11.18
CA PRO A 32 -18.39 -1.16 -10.86
C PRO A 32 -18.92 0.27 -10.96
N TRP A 33 -18.08 1.27 -10.69
CA TRP A 33 -18.46 2.68 -10.84
C TRP A 33 -18.67 3.03 -12.32
N VAL A 34 -17.83 2.50 -13.22
CA VAL A 34 -18.01 2.63 -14.67
C VAL A 34 -19.39 2.13 -15.10
N THR A 35 -19.77 0.94 -14.63
CA THR A 35 -21.07 0.34 -14.99
C THR A 35 -22.26 1.09 -14.42
N THR A 36 -22.12 1.68 -13.23
CA THR A 36 -23.16 2.48 -12.58
C THR A 36 -23.37 3.81 -13.32
N LEU A 37 -22.27 4.52 -13.63
CA LEU A 37 -22.33 5.81 -14.32
C LEU A 37 -22.82 5.65 -15.76
N ARG A 38 -22.52 4.54 -16.41
CA ARG A 38 -23.08 4.22 -17.72
C ARG A 38 -24.60 4.07 -17.71
N LYS A 39 -25.19 3.55 -16.62
CA LYS A 39 -26.66 3.51 -16.46
C LYS A 39 -27.28 4.90 -16.42
N TRP A 40 -26.50 5.92 -16.05
CA TRP A 40 -26.89 7.34 -16.06
C TRP A 40 -26.58 8.02 -17.41
N GLY A 41 -26.19 7.25 -18.44
CA GLY A 41 -25.90 7.77 -19.78
C GLY A 41 -24.51 8.34 -19.99
N LEU A 42 -23.63 8.25 -18.99
CA LEU A 42 -22.27 8.74 -19.12
C LEU A 42 -21.37 7.69 -19.83
N PRO A 43 -20.63 8.08 -20.88
CA PRO A 43 -19.71 7.16 -21.55
C PRO A 43 -18.54 6.80 -20.64
N PRO A 44 -18.04 5.53 -20.71
CA PRO A 44 -16.92 5.05 -19.88
C PRO A 44 -15.66 5.91 -19.98
N SER A 45 -15.41 6.51 -21.14
CA SER A 45 -14.26 7.38 -21.38
C SER A 45 -14.28 8.67 -20.55
N ILE A 46 -15.46 9.25 -20.28
CA ILE A 46 -15.58 10.42 -19.41
C ILE A 46 -15.22 10.06 -17.97
N PHE A 47 -15.70 8.92 -17.48
CA PHE A 47 -15.32 8.46 -16.15
C PHE A 47 -13.81 8.16 -16.06
N ALA A 48 -13.25 7.47 -17.06
CA ALA A 48 -11.83 7.19 -17.13
C ALA A 48 -11.00 8.48 -17.14
N ALA A 49 -11.41 9.48 -17.92
CA ALA A 49 -10.76 10.80 -17.95
C ALA A 49 -10.87 11.51 -16.59
N ALA A 50 -12.02 11.46 -15.92
CA ALA A 50 -12.21 12.05 -14.61
C ALA A 50 -11.33 11.39 -13.53
N VAL A 51 -11.20 10.06 -13.57
CA VAL A 51 -10.31 9.30 -12.66
C VAL A 51 -8.85 9.67 -12.90
N VAL A 52 -8.41 9.70 -14.16
CA VAL A 52 -7.03 10.07 -14.54
C VAL A 52 -6.74 11.53 -14.13
N PHE A 53 -7.67 12.44 -14.40
CA PHE A 53 -7.53 13.84 -14.00
C PHE A 53 -7.49 14.01 -12.48
N GLY A 54 -8.36 13.30 -11.75
CA GLY A 54 -8.33 13.25 -10.29
C GLY A 54 -7.01 12.70 -9.74
N ALA A 55 -6.49 11.62 -10.33
CA ALA A 55 -5.18 11.08 -9.96
C ALA A 55 -4.05 12.10 -10.20
N LEU A 56 -4.06 12.81 -11.33
CA LEU A 56 -3.10 13.88 -11.61
C LEU A 56 -3.18 15.03 -10.60
N LEU A 57 -4.39 15.44 -10.21
CA LEU A 57 -4.57 16.46 -9.17
C LEU A 57 -4.06 16.01 -7.81
N ILE A 58 -4.31 14.75 -7.43
CA ILE A 58 -3.81 14.16 -6.17
C ILE A 58 -2.28 14.10 -6.20
N ILE A 59 -1.69 13.63 -7.28
CA ILE A 59 -0.23 13.56 -7.45
C ILE A 59 0.38 14.97 -7.40
N HIS A 60 -0.22 15.94 -8.10
CA HIS A 60 0.23 17.33 -8.07
C HIS A 60 0.18 17.91 -6.65
N ALA A 61 -0.94 17.73 -5.96
CA ALA A 61 -1.09 18.18 -4.57
C ALA A 61 -0.08 17.49 -3.63
N ALA A 62 0.14 16.18 -3.81
CA ALA A 62 1.12 15.42 -3.03
C ALA A 62 2.56 15.92 -3.28
N ILE A 63 2.92 16.23 -4.52
CA ILE A 63 4.24 16.79 -4.85
C ILE A 63 4.40 18.19 -4.24
N VAL A 64 3.44 19.08 -4.43
CA VAL A 64 3.54 20.48 -3.96
C VAL A 64 3.55 20.55 -2.43
N GLN A 65 2.62 19.86 -1.76
CA GLN A 65 2.58 19.86 -0.30
C GLN A 65 3.67 19.00 0.33
N GLY A 66 3.95 17.84 -0.29
CA GLY A 66 5.00 16.93 0.18
C GLY A 66 6.39 17.55 0.07
N SER A 67 6.68 18.32 -0.99
CA SER A 67 7.97 18.98 -1.15
C SER A 67 8.21 20.07 -0.10
N THR A 68 7.21 20.88 0.24
CA THR A 68 7.34 21.91 1.28
C THR A 68 7.61 21.29 2.65
N ILE A 69 6.91 20.19 2.96
CA ILE A 69 7.09 19.45 4.21
C ILE A 69 8.44 18.75 4.23
N ALA A 70 8.83 18.09 3.14
CA ALA A 70 10.13 17.42 3.05
C ALA A 70 11.29 18.42 3.22
N VAL A 71 11.22 19.59 2.60
CA VAL A 71 12.23 20.65 2.75
C VAL A 71 12.31 21.14 4.21
N ASP A 72 11.16 21.38 4.85
CA ASP A 72 11.11 21.78 6.27
C ASP A 72 11.72 20.69 7.18
N TRP A 73 11.40 19.42 6.94
CA TRP A 73 11.91 18.30 7.73
C TRP A 73 13.39 18.06 7.50
N VAL A 74 13.85 18.13 6.24
CA VAL A 74 15.29 18.03 5.91
C VAL A 74 16.07 19.18 6.54
N GLY A 75 15.53 20.40 6.50
CA GLY A 75 16.15 21.57 7.15
C GLY A 75 16.27 21.41 8.67
N ARG A 76 15.27 20.79 9.30
CA ARG A 76 15.25 20.57 10.78
C ARG A 76 15.89 19.23 11.19
N ALA A 77 16.18 18.33 10.26
CA ALA A 77 16.73 17.01 10.57
C ALA A 77 17.99 17.06 11.45
N PRO A 78 18.98 17.94 11.22
CA PRO A 78 20.15 18.04 12.10
C PRO A 78 19.78 18.43 13.54
N GLU A 79 18.86 19.40 13.71
CA GLU A 79 18.39 19.84 15.03
C GLU A 79 17.57 18.75 15.73
N LEU A 80 16.74 18.04 14.98
CA LEU A 80 15.97 16.91 15.50
C LEU A 80 16.86 15.76 15.92
N LEU A 81 17.90 15.44 15.16
CA LEU A 81 18.87 14.40 15.50
C LEU A 81 19.69 14.76 16.72
N THR A 82 20.15 15.99 16.85
CA THR A 82 20.89 16.45 18.05
C THR A 82 19.98 16.45 19.27
N SER A 83 18.78 17.01 19.19
CA SER A 83 17.81 16.99 20.28
C SER A 83 17.39 15.58 20.68
N PHE A 84 17.22 14.68 19.71
CA PHE A 84 16.95 13.26 19.94
C PHE A 84 18.09 12.58 20.67
N SER A 85 19.35 12.83 20.26
CA SER A 85 20.52 12.27 20.93
C SER A 85 20.66 12.74 22.38
N ASP A 86 20.44 14.04 22.65
CA ASP A 86 20.53 14.61 24.00
C ASP A 86 19.43 14.06 24.91
N LYS A 87 18.23 13.88 24.38
CA LYS A 87 17.11 13.28 25.10
C LYS A 87 17.31 11.78 25.36
N LEU A 88 17.87 11.04 24.42
CA LEU A 88 18.27 9.64 24.65
C LEU A 88 19.35 9.54 25.74
N ARG A 89 20.33 10.43 25.70
CA ARG A 89 21.36 10.50 26.76
C ARG A 89 20.75 10.78 28.13
N SER A 90 19.77 11.68 28.19
CA SER A 90 19.13 12.03 29.48
C SER A 90 18.20 10.92 30.00
N ALA A 91 17.53 10.19 29.12
CA ALA A 91 16.57 9.13 29.46
C ALA A 91 17.25 7.78 29.77
N PHE A 92 18.27 7.39 29.00
CA PHE A 92 18.89 6.06 29.03
C PHE A 92 20.38 6.09 29.41
N GLY A 93 20.92 7.27 29.75
CA GLY A 93 22.31 7.45 30.15
C GLY A 93 23.29 7.58 28.96
N PRO A 94 24.59 7.86 29.29
CA PRO A 94 25.62 8.20 28.28
C PRO A 94 25.99 7.05 27.33
N ALA A 95 25.50 5.83 27.58
CA ALA A 95 25.72 4.68 26.72
C ALA A 95 24.92 4.79 25.40
N PHE A 96 23.78 5.53 25.41
CA PHE A 96 22.93 5.76 24.24
C PHE A 96 23.26 7.12 23.60
N SER A 97 24.34 7.19 22.84
CA SER A 97 24.64 8.36 22.01
C SER A 97 24.55 7.99 20.53
N LEU A 98 24.05 8.91 19.69
CA LEU A 98 24.04 8.74 18.24
C LEU A 98 25.43 8.44 17.68
N GLU A 99 26.47 9.03 18.26
CA GLU A 99 27.88 8.78 17.90
C GLU A 99 28.29 7.31 18.13
N ARG A 100 27.83 6.68 19.21
CA ARG A 100 28.05 5.24 19.42
C ARG A 100 27.22 4.36 18.54
N LEU A 101 25.96 4.72 18.27
CA LEU A 101 25.14 4.04 17.31
C LEU A 101 25.75 4.15 15.90
N GLN A 102 26.15 5.34 15.48
CA GLN A 102 26.84 5.56 14.22
C GLN A 102 28.18 4.79 14.14
N SER A 103 28.98 4.80 15.19
CA SER A 103 30.25 4.06 15.22
C SER A 103 30.04 2.54 15.25
N THR A 104 28.97 2.06 15.87
CA THR A 104 28.59 0.64 15.85
C THR A 104 28.08 0.22 14.50
N PHE A 105 27.23 1.02 13.86
CA PHE A 105 26.77 0.79 12.48
C PHE A 105 27.92 0.86 11.46
N ALA A 106 28.83 1.82 11.61
CA ALA A 106 30.00 1.93 10.74
C ALA A 106 30.95 0.71 10.91
N ARG A 107 31.08 0.17 12.11
CA ARG A 107 31.87 -1.05 12.38
C ARG A 107 31.25 -2.33 11.86
N THR A 108 29.91 -2.39 11.76
CA THR A 108 29.17 -3.54 11.20
C THR A 108 29.01 -3.49 9.67
N GLY A 109 29.73 -2.60 8.98
CA GLY A 109 29.70 -2.48 7.51
C GLY A 109 28.60 -1.56 6.98
N GLY A 110 27.82 -0.92 7.87
CA GLY A 110 26.93 0.18 7.53
C GLY A 110 27.74 1.48 7.44
N GLY A 111 27.67 2.19 6.32
CA GLY A 111 28.26 3.52 6.17
C GLY A 111 27.76 4.52 7.24
N SER A 112 28.36 5.71 7.31
CA SER A 112 27.87 6.79 8.18
C SER A 112 26.38 7.01 7.94
N PHE A 113 25.58 7.04 9.04
CA PHE A 113 24.15 7.35 8.94
C PHE A 113 23.98 8.82 8.50
N ASP A 114 23.80 9.00 7.21
CA ASP A 114 23.48 10.29 6.61
C ASP A 114 21.95 10.36 6.44
N ALA A 115 21.31 11.13 7.32
CA ALA A 115 19.86 11.31 7.27
C ALA A 115 19.38 11.90 5.92
N ALA A 116 20.20 12.76 5.31
CA ALA A 116 19.88 13.33 4.01
C ALA A 116 19.97 12.26 2.90
N ALA A 117 20.98 11.39 2.93
CA ALA A 117 21.10 10.28 2.00
C ALA A 117 19.98 9.25 2.15
N VAL A 118 19.57 8.95 3.39
CA VAL A 118 18.41 8.08 3.69
C VAL A 118 17.12 8.69 3.17
N LEU A 119 16.89 9.97 3.42
CA LEU A 119 15.72 10.69 2.89
C LEU A 119 15.73 10.73 1.38
N GLN A 120 16.87 11.01 0.76
CA GLN A 120 17.00 11.06 -0.69
C GLN A 120 16.81 9.68 -1.33
N SER A 121 17.37 8.63 -0.74
CA SER A 121 17.14 7.26 -1.21
C SER A 121 15.68 6.83 -1.06
N THR A 122 15.03 7.19 0.06
CA THR A 122 13.61 6.94 0.28
C THR A 122 12.73 7.71 -0.71
N MET A 123 13.05 8.97 -0.98
CA MET A 123 12.34 9.77 -1.99
C MET A 123 12.53 9.19 -3.38
N ASN A 124 13.74 8.83 -3.79
CA ASN A 124 14.01 8.19 -5.06
C ASN A 124 13.30 6.84 -5.20
N PHE A 125 13.16 6.11 -4.10
CA PHE A 125 12.48 4.82 -4.06
C PHE A 125 10.94 4.96 -4.19
N LEU A 126 10.37 6.06 -3.68
CA LEU A 126 8.93 6.33 -3.72
C LEU A 126 8.49 7.10 -4.98
N THR A 127 9.43 7.72 -5.70
CA THR A 127 9.10 8.55 -6.86
C THR A 127 9.18 7.72 -8.14
N PRO A 128 8.03 7.34 -8.75
CA PRO A 128 8.04 6.69 -10.05
C PRO A 128 8.65 7.63 -11.09
N THR A 129 9.32 7.07 -12.08
CA THR A 129 9.78 7.88 -13.21
C THR A 129 8.58 8.47 -13.96
N VAL A 130 8.76 9.62 -14.58
CA VAL A 130 7.69 10.26 -15.38
C VAL A 130 7.15 9.27 -16.44
N GLY A 131 8.02 8.45 -17.02
CA GLY A 131 7.63 7.41 -17.96
C GLY A 131 6.70 6.36 -17.36
N GLU A 132 7.00 5.86 -16.17
CA GLU A 132 6.13 4.90 -15.46
C GLU A 132 4.77 5.49 -15.11
N LEU A 133 4.75 6.77 -14.71
CA LEU A 133 3.50 7.49 -14.44
C LEU A 133 2.65 7.64 -15.69
N ILE A 134 3.25 7.99 -16.84
CA ILE A 134 2.52 8.09 -18.11
C ILE A 134 1.96 6.72 -18.50
N VAL A 135 2.75 5.64 -18.40
CA VAL A 135 2.30 4.28 -18.69
C VAL A 135 1.15 3.88 -17.76
N PHE A 136 1.25 4.17 -16.46
CA PHE A 136 0.20 3.89 -15.49
C PHE A 136 -1.11 4.61 -15.82
N LEU A 137 -1.05 5.92 -16.08
CA LEU A 137 -2.25 6.73 -16.38
C LEU A 137 -2.88 6.33 -17.72
N ALA A 138 -2.06 6.05 -18.74
CA ALA A 138 -2.54 5.55 -20.02
C ALA A 138 -3.18 4.16 -19.87
N ALA A 139 -2.51 3.23 -19.20
CA ALA A 139 -3.03 1.90 -18.93
C ALA A 139 -4.34 1.96 -18.12
N LEU A 140 -4.42 2.84 -17.12
CA LEU A 140 -5.63 3.05 -16.32
C LEU A 140 -6.78 3.59 -17.18
N PHE A 141 -6.50 4.60 -18.01
CA PHE A 141 -7.50 5.16 -18.92
C PHE A 141 -8.03 4.09 -19.88
N PHE A 142 -7.16 3.36 -20.57
CA PHE A 142 -7.57 2.33 -21.51
C PHE A 142 -8.26 1.14 -20.85
N SER A 143 -7.80 0.73 -19.65
CA SER A 143 -8.44 -0.35 -18.90
C SER A 143 -9.84 0.01 -18.43
N LEU A 144 -10.10 1.26 -18.05
CA LEU A 144 -11.43 1.73 -17.66
C LEU A 144 -12.34 2.00 -18.87
N SER A 145 -11.84 2.67 -19.90
CA SER A 145 -12.62 3.03 -21.09
C SER A 145 -12.91 1.82 -21.99
N GLY A 146 -11.92 0.95 -22.18
CA GLY A 146 -11.99 -0.25 -23.00
C GLY A 146 -12.40 -1.52 -22.27
N ARG A 147 -12.88 -1.40 -21.01
CA ARG A 147 -13.16 -2.53 -20.13
C ARG A 147 -14.07 -3.61 -20.75
N GLU A 148 -15.14 -3.20 -21.41
CA GLU A 148 -16.08 -4.14 -22.04
C GLU A 148 -15.47 -4.85 -23.23
N GLU A 149 -14.67 -4.16 -24.01
CA GLU A 149 -13.96 -4.72 -25.15
C GLU A 149 -12.91 -5.71 -24.69
N LEU A 150 -12.08 -5.34 -23.71
CA LEU A 150 -11.09 -6.22 -23.14
C LEU A 150 -11.73 -7.49 -22.58
N ARG A 151 -12.82 -7.35 -21.82
CA ARG A 151 -13.59 -8.47 -21.29
C ARG A 151 -14.15 -9.34 -22.40
N ARG A 152 -14.63 -8.73 -23.46
CA ARG A 152 -15.14 -9.41 -24.64
C ARG A 152 -14.05 -10.23 -25.32
N TYR A 153 -12.87 -9.63 -25.55
CA TYR A 153 -11.72 -10.32 -26.11
C TYR A 153 -11.29 -11.51 -25.26
N LEU A 154 -11.16 -11.35 -23.95
CA LEU A 154 -10.78 -12.42 -23.04
C LEU A 154 -11.78 -13.59 -23.04
N VAL A 155 -13.08 -13.30 -23.13
CA VAL A 155 -14.12 -14.32 -23.13
C VAL A 155 -14.20 -15.03 -24.49
N PHE A 156 -14.05 -14.30 -25.59
CA PHE A 156 -14.16 -14.86 -26.95
C PHE A 156 -12.83 -15.41 -27.49
N PHE A 157 -11.77 -15.37 -26.70
CA PHE A 157 -10.48 -15.98 -27.06
C PHE A 157 -10.58 -17.50 -27.30
N SER A 158 -11.50 -18.17 -26.62
CA SER A 158 -11.78 -19.59 -26.85
C SER A 158 -13.06 -19.75 -27.70
N ASP A 159 -13.08 -20.73 -28.60
CA ASP A 159 -14.25 -21.07 -29.39
C ASP A 159 -15.27 -21.88 -28.62
N ASP A 160 -14.86 -22.55 -27.56
CA ASP A 160 -15.72 -23.42 -26.75
C ASP A 160 -16.61 -22.62 -25.80
N LYS A 161 -17.93 -22.91 -25.85
CA LYS A 161 -18.96 -22.25 -25.04
C LYS A 161 -18.75 -22.45 -23.53
N GLU A 162 -18.29 -23.63 -23.13
CA GLU A 162 -18.09 -23.94 -21.72
C GLU A 162 -16.91 -23.13 -21.16
N THR A 163 -15.81 -23.07 -21.91
CA THR A 163 -14.63 -22.27 -21.58
C THR A 163 -14.97 -20.78 -21.50
N ARG A 164 -15.79 -20.24 -22.41
CA ARG A 164 -16.28 -18.85 -22.35
C ARG A 164 -17.06 -18.57 -21.07
N LEU A 165 -17.96 -19.46 -20.68
CA LEU A 165 -18.74 -19.32 -19.44
C LEU A 165 -17.87 -19.42 -18.20
N ARG A 166 -16.85 -20.28 -18.19
CA ARG A 166 -15.87 -20.40 -17.11
C ARG A 166 -15.07 -19.11 -17.00
N THR A 167 -14.54 -18.58 -18.09
CA THR A 167 -13.78 -17.31 -18.11
C THR A 167 -14.64 -16.13 -17.61
N LEU A 168 -15.90 -16.04 -18.02
CA LEU A 168 -16.83 -15.03 -17.53
C LEU A 168 -17.03 -15.11 -16.01
N ARG A 169 -17.23 -16.33 -15.48
CA ARG A 169 -17.40 -16.55 -14.04
C ARG A 169 -16.13 -16.16 -13.28
N LEU A 170 -14.96 -16.55 -13.79
CA LEU A 170 -13.66 -16.21 -13.21
C LEU A 170 -13.47 -14.70 -13.11
N LEU A 171 -13.66 -13.97 -14.22
CA LEU A 171 -13.53 -12.51 -14.24
C LEU A 171 -14.51 -11.83 -13.27
N ASN A 172 -15.76 -12.31 -13.23
CA ASN A 172 -16.76 -11.79 -12.30
C ASN A 172 -16.39 -12.04 -10.83
N ASN A 173 -15.84 -13.21 -10.52
CA ASN A 173 -15.44 -13.55 -9.17
C ASN A 173 -14.24 -12.71 -8.72
N ILE A 174 -13.20 -12.61 -9.56
CA ILE A 174 -12.03 -11.76 -9.29
C ILE A 174 -12.49 -10.31 -9.03
N GLU A 175 -13.33 -9.77 -9.90
CA GLU A 175 -13.83 -8.41 -9.78
C GLU A 175 -14.62 -8.19 -8.49
N ARG A 176 -15.54 -9.11 -8.18
CA ARG A 176 -16.37 -9.03 -6.98
C ARG A 176 -15.52 -9.09 -5.72
N ASP A 177 -14.57 -10.01 -5.67
CA ASP A 177 -13.79 -10.28 -4.48
C ASP A 177 -12.75 -9.15 -4.26
N LEU A 178 -12.09 -8.66 -5.32
CA LEU A 178 -11.22 -7.49 -5.26
C LEU A 178 -11.96 -6.23 -4.81
N LYS A 179 -13.13 -5.97 -5.40
CA LYS A 179 -13.96 -4.82 -5.03
C LYS A 179 -14.37 -4.88 -3.56
N SER A 180 -14.89 -6.04 -3.12
CA SER A 180 -15.36 -6.21 -1.75
C SER A 180 -14.21 -6.03 -0.76
N TYR A 181 -13.08 -6.69 -1.01
CA TYR A 181 -11.90 -6.57 -0.17
C TYR A 181 -11.40 -5.12 -0.07
N MET A 182 -11.20 -4.47 -1.23
CA MET A 182 -10.66 -3.11 -1.25
C MET A 182 -11.61 -2.08 -0.64
N ALA A 183 -12.93 -2.24 -0.80
CA ALA A 183 -13.90 -1.35 -0.18
C ALA A 183 -13.83 -1.45 1.35
N VAL A 184 -13.71 -2.66 1.88
CA VAL A 184 -13.59 -2.89 3.32
C VAL A 184 -12.27 -2.34 3.84
N VAL A 185 -11.15 -2.68 3.21
CA VAL A 185 -9.82 -2.19 3.61
C VAL A 185 -9.75 -0.66 3.56
N ALA A 186 -10.25 -0.04 2.49
CA ALA A 186 -10.27 1.41 2.39
C ALA A 186 -11.14 2.07 3.49
N ALA A 187 -12.27 1.45 3.84
CA ALA A 187 -13.12 1.95 4.93
C ALA A 187 -12.43 1.82 6.29
N ILE A 188 -11.78 0.70 6.55
CA ILE A 188 -11.00 0.45 7.77
C ILE A 188 -9.84 1.45 7.86
N ASN A 189 -9.03 1.57 6.81
CA ASN A 189 -7.90 2.49 6.77
C ASN A 189 -8.33 3.95 6.93
N LEU A 190 -9.52 4.32 6.43
CA LEU A 190 -10.06 5.66 6.64
C LEU A 190 -10.38 5.91 8.13
N VAL A 191 -10.95 4.93 8.82
CA VAL A 191 -11.22 5.02 10.26
C VAL A 191 -9.92 5.12 11.04
N LEU A 192 -8.92 4.28 10.74
CA LEU A 192 -7.59 4.34 11.38
C LEU A 192 -6.91 5.69 11.11
N ALA A 193 -6.97 6.18 9.89
CA ALA A 193 -6.45 7.50 9.50
C ALA A 193 -7.09 8.64 10.32
N LEU A 194 -8.41 8.59 10.53
CA LEU A 194 -9.12 9.57 11.36
C LEU A 194 -8.69 9.46 12.82
N ILE A 195 -8.51 8.25 13.36
CA ILE A 195 -8.00 8.04 14.72
C ILE A 195 -6.60 8.66 14.85
N VAL A 196 -5.71 8.44 13.89
CA VAL A 196 -4.37 9.03 13.88
C VAL A 196 -4.43 10.56 13.81
N ALA A 197 -5.23 11.13 12.90
CA ALA A 197 -5.37 12.58 12.76
C ALA A 197 -5.90 13.23 14.04
N VAL A 198 -6.95 12.65 14.64
CA VAL A 198 -7.55 13.15 15.88
C VAL A 198 -6.56 13.01 17.05
N THR A 199 -5.88 11.88 17.15
CA THR A 199 -4.86 11.67 18.20
C THR A 199 -3.71 12.65 18.04
N ALA A 200 -3.17 12.82 16.84
CA ALA A 200 -2.10 13.77 16.55
C ALA A 200 -2.50 15.21 16.90
N PHE A 201 -3.75 15.58 16.60
CA PHE A 201 -4.30 16.88 16.97
C PHE A 201 -4.42 17.04 18.50
N ALA A 202 -4.99 16.05 19.19
CA ALA A 202 -5.22 16.08 20.64
C ALA A 202 -3.91 16.12 21.45
N VAL A 203 -2.88 15.44 20.95
CA VAL A 203 -1.55 15.41 21.60
C VAL A 203 -0.73 16.66 21.23
N GLY A 204 -1.09 17.41 20.19
CA GLY A 204 -0.36 18.60 19.74
C GLY A 204 0.81 18.31 18.79
N LEU A 205 0.75 17.19 18.04
CA LEU A 205 1.73 16.93 16.99
C LEU A 205 1.56 17.90 15.82
N PRO A 206 2.65 18.33 15.15
CA PRO A 206 2.57 19.20 14.00
C PRO A 206 1.87 18.48 12.83
N ASN A 207 1.07 19.26 12.07
CA ASN A 207 0.37 18.77 10.86
C ASN A 207 -0.49 17.51 11.07
N PRO A 208 -1.47 17.49 11.98
CA PRO A 208 -2.24 16.29 12.33
C PRO A 208 -2.92 15.60 11.13
N LEU A 209 -3.43 16.38 10.19
CA LEU A 209 -4.10 15.86 8.99
C LEU A 209 -3.15 15.06 8.10
N LEU A 210 -1.88 15.47 8.03
CA LEU A 210 -0.88 14.73 7.25
C LEU A 210 -0.60 13.37 7.85
N TRP A 211 -0.55 13.25 9.17
CA TRP A 211 -0.39 11.97 9.85
C TRP A 211 -1.54 11.02 9.52
N GLY A 212 -2.77 11.55 9.46
CA GLY A 212 -3.91 10.77 9.00
C GLY A 212 -3.76 10.30 7.55
N ILE A 213 -3.33 11.19 6.64
CA ILE A 213 -3.12 10.85 5.23
C ILE A 213 -2.00 9.79 5.09
N PHE A 214 -0.89 9.93 5.82
CA PHE A 214 0.19 8.95 5.82
C PHE A 214 -0.28 7.61 6.38
N ALA A 215 -1.03 7.59 7.47
CA ALA A 215 -1.61 6.38 8.01
C ALA A 215 -2.54 5.71 6.96
N PHE A 216 -3.45 6.46 6.35
CA PHE A 216 -4.31 5.93 5.30
C PHE A 216 -3.53 5.25 4.18
N ALA A 217 -2.46 5.88 3.70
CA ALA A 217 -1.66 5.34 2.61
C ALA A 217 -0.81 4.13 3.01
N LEU A 218 -0.15 4.21 4.19
CA LEU A 218 0.74 3.16 4.67
C LEU A 218 -0.01 1.88 5.07
N GLU A 219 -1.20 1.99 5.64
CA GLU A 219 -2.04 0.86 6.07
C GLU A 219 -2.45 -0.07 4.91
N PHE A 220 -2.29 0.35 3.64
CA PHE A 220 -2.47 -0.56 2.51
C PHE A 220 -1.34 -1.59 2.37
N ILE A 221 -0.21 -1.40 3.06
CA ILE A 221 0.91 -2.35 3.04
C ILE A 221 0.87 -3.20 4.31
N PRO A 222 0.43 -4.46 4.24
CA PRO A 222 0.29 -5.31 5.42
C PRO A 222 1.61 -5.40 6.22
N TYR A 223 1.52 -5.36 7.53
CA TYR A 223 2.64 -5.44 8.50
C TYR A 223 3.63 -4.27 8.43
N VAL A 224 4.06 -3.88 7.24
CA VAL A 224 5.06 -2.82 7.04
C VAL A 224 4.46 -1.44 7.32
N GLY A 225 3.24 -1.22 6.85
CA GLY A 225 2.52 0.04 7.03
C GLY A 225 2.33 0.42 8.49
N PRO A 226 1.66 -0.43 9.30
CA PRO A 226 1.48 -0.19 10.73
C PRO A 226 2.81 0.06 11.45
N ILE A 227 3.83 -0.77 11.21
CA ILE A 227 5.14 -0.58 11.84
C ILE A 227 5.76 0.76 11.46
N ALA A 228 5.71 1.13 10.18
CA ALA A 228 6.28 2.38 9.69
C ALA A 228 5.60 3.60 10.33
N ILE A 229 4.27 3.59 10.46
CA ILE A 229 3.53 4.71 11.07
C ILE A 229 3.76 4.78 12.58
N TYR A 230 3.86 3.63 13.31
CA TYR A 230 4.18 3.64 14.74
C TYR A 230 5.56 4.26 14.99
N VAL A 231 6.57 3.83 14.22
CA VAL A 231 7.92 4.36 14.32
C VAL A 231 7.94 5.86 14.01
N ALA A 232 7.28 6.27 12.94
CA ALA A 232 7.23 7.68 12.54
C ALA A 232 6.54 8.56 13.59
N LEU A 233 5.37 8.15 14.12
CA LEU A 233 4.67 8.86 15.18
C LEU A 233 5.48 8.93 16.47
N PHE A 234 6.18 7.85 16.83
CA PHE A 234 7.09 7.84 17.99
C PHE A 234 8.25 8.83 17.83
N LEU A 235 8.95 8.77 16.70
CA LEU A 235 10.11 9.62 16.45
C LEU A 235 9.73 11.11 16.45
N VAL A 236 8.63 11.46 15.79
CA VAL A 236 8.15 12.84 15.74
C VAL A 236 7.61 13.29 17.09
N GLY A 237 6.87 12.43 17.79
CA GLY A 237 6.39 12.72 19.14
C GLY A 237 7.55 12.95 20.10
N PHE A 238 8.60 12.11 20.05
CA PHE A 238 9.77 12.27 20.89
C PHE A 238 10.57 13.55 20.58
N ALA A 239 10.72 13.88 19.30
CA ALA A 239 11.34 15.13 18.86
C ALA A 239 10.55 16.35 19.33
N THR A 240 9.21 16.29 19.29
CA THR A 240 8.33 17.41 19.63
C THR A 240 8.22 17.64 21.12
N PHE A 241 7.98 16.59 21.91
CA PHE A 241 7.66 16.74 23.34
C PHE A 241 8.88 16.55 24.27
N GLY A 242 9.86 15.78 23.83
CA GLY A 242 11.04 15.49 24.63
C GLY A 242 10.83 14.54 25.79
N SER A 243 9.63 14.00 25.97
CA SER A 243 9.33 13.00 27.00
C SER A 243 8.90 11.69 26.34
N LEU A 244 9.41 10.57 26.86
CA LEU A 244 9.09 9.24 26.36
C LEU A 244 7.60 8.92 26.51
N SER A 245 7.01 9.31 27.63
CA SER A 245 5.58 9.08 27.91
C SER A 245 4.67 9.77 26.90
N GLN A 246 4.94 11.02 26.57
CA GLN A 246 4.14 11.75 25.56
C GLN A 246 4.39 11.24 24.14
N ALA A 247 5.62 10.86 23.81
CA ALA A 247 5.97 10.32 22.51
C ALA A 247 5.28 8.98 22.21
N LEU A 248 4.99 8.18 23.23
CA LEU A 248 4.34 6.88 23.09
C LEU A 248 2.82 6.98 22.97
N VAL A 249 2.18 8.12 23.30
CA VAL A 249 0.71 8.21 23.31
C VAL A 249 0.10 7.90 21.94
N ALA A 250 0.56 8.58 20.90
CA ALA A 250 -0.02 8.41 19.55
C ALA A 250 0.23 6.99 18.99
N PRO A 251 1.45 6.42 18.99
CA PRO A 251 1.66 5.06 18.51
C PRO A 251 0.93 4.00 19.34
N LEU A 252 0.78 4.17 20.67
CA LEU A 252 0.05 3.21 21.50
C LEU A 252 -1.46 3.26 21.24
N ILE A 253 -2.04 4.44 21.02
CA ILE A 253 -3.45 4.55 20.65
C ILE A 253 -3.71 3.85 19.30
N LEU A 254 -2.83 4.07 18.32
CA LEU A 254 -2.96 3.41 17.03
C LEU A 254 -2.75 1.89 17.17
N LEU A 255 -1.76 1.42 17.93
CA LEU A 255 -1.56 0.00 18.20
C LEU A 255 -2.79 -0.68 18.81
N VAL A 256 -3.48 0.00 19.74
CA VAL A 256 -4.74 -0.49 20.31
C VAL A 256 -5.82 -0.52 19.23
N ALA A 257 -5.94 0.52 18.42
CA ALA A 257 -6.92 0.58 17.33
C ALA A 257 -6.70 -0.54 16.32
N ASP A 258 -5.47 -0.78 15.88
CA ASP A 258 -5.12 -1.86 14.95
C ASP A 258 -5.32 -3.25 15.57
N THR A 259 -5.04 -3.40 16.87
CA THR A 259 -5.31 -4.66 17.57
C THR A 259 -6.81 -4.94 17.63
N LEU A 260 -7.65 -3.94 17.89
CA LEU A 260 -9.10 -4.07 17.86
C LEU A 260 -9.61 -4.33 16.43
N GLU A 261 -9.03 -3.65 15.46
CA GLU A 261 -9.33 -3.88 14.05
C GLU A 261 -9.07 -5.33 13.65
N ALA A 262 -7.85 -5.82 13.87
CA ALA A 262 -7.43 -7.16 13.45
C ALA A 262 -8.22 -8.29 14.15
N ASN A 263 -8.60 -8.12 15.42
CA ASN A 263 -9.23 -9.18 16.21
C ASN A 263 -10.76 -9.09 16.26
N VAL A 264 -11.35 -7.91 16.04
CA VAL A 264 -12.80 -7.69 16.17
C VAL A 264 -13.43 -7.24 14.85
N VAL A 265 -12.89 -6.18 14.23
CA VAL A 265 -13.51 -5.55 13.06
C VAL A 265 -13.30 -6.40 11.82
N SER A 266 -12.08 -6.77 11.51
CA SER A 266 -11.75 -7.55 10.30
C SER A 266 -12.50 -8.88 10.23
N PRO A 267 -12.55 -9.73 11.27
CA PRO A 267 -13.32 -10.98 11.22
C PRO A 267 -14.82 -10.74 11.07
N SER A 268 -15.35 -9.66 11.69
CA SER A 268 -16.77 -9.34 11.65
C SER A 268 -17.24 -8.80 10.29
N VAL A 269 -16.40 -8.03 9.60
CA VAL A 269 -16.75 -7.34 8.35
C VAL A 269 -16.36 -8.16 7.12
N ILE A 270 -15.15 -8.75 7.12
CA ILE A 270 -14.63 -9.50 5.98
C ILE A 270 -15.28 -10.88 5.90
N GLY A 271 -15.60 -11.48 7.05
CA GLY A 271 -16.19 -12.83 7.14
C GLY A 271 -15.25 -13.93 6.65
N SER A 272 -15.69 -15.19 6.74
CA SER A 272 -14.86 -16.37 6.43
C SER A 272 -14.50 -16.54 4.94
N ARG A 273 -15.19 -15.84 4.04
CA ARG A 273 -15.02 -16.03 2.58
C ARG A 273 -13.85 -15.27 1.96
N LEU A 274 -13.36 -14.22 2.61
CA LEU A 274 -12.26 -13.37 2.13
C LEU A 274 -11.03 -13.42 3.04
N THR A 275 -11.03 -14.26 4.08
CA THR A 275 -9.88 -14.42 4.96
C THR A 275 -8.78 -15.18 4.22
N LEU A 276 -7.76 -14.43 3.79
CA LEU A 276 -6.53 -15.03 3.28
C LEU A 276 -5.72 -15.60 4.45
N ASN A 277 -5.05 -16.71 4.22
CA ASN A 277 -4.11 -17.24 5.20
C ASN A 277 -3.00 -16.21 5.46
N PRO A 278 -2.77 -15.75 6.72
CA PRO A 278 -1.77 -14.73 7.04
C PRO A 278 -0.37 -15.09 6.55
N GLY A 279 0.00 -16.38 6.57
CA GLY A 279 1.27 -16.87 6.05
C GLY A 279 1.39 -16.65 4.52
N LEU A 280 0.31 -16.88 3.77
CA LEU A 280 0.30 -16.61 2.33
C LEU A 280 0.38 -15.11 2.03
N VAL A 281 -0.28 -14.26 2.83
CA VAL A 281 -0.18 -12.80 2.70
C VAL A 281 1.25 -12.34 2.95
N PHE A 282 1.90 -12.85 4.01
CA PHE A 282 3.28 -12.53 4.33
C PHE A 282 4.25 -12.99 3.22
N LEU A 283 4.13 -14.24 2.76
CA LEU A 283 4.97 -14.76 1.66
C LEU A 283 4.73 -13.97 0.35
N GLY A 284 3.50 -13.64 0.05
CA GLY A 284 3.16 -12.80 -1.08
C GLY A 284 3.77 -11.39 -0.96
N LEU A 285 3.69 -10.79 0.23
CA LEU A 285 4.32 -9.51 0.50
C LEU A 285 5.83 -9.56 0.25
N VAL A 286 6.53 -10.54 0.83
CA VAL A 286 7.98 -10.73 0.65
C VAL A 286 8.33 -10.93 -0.84
N PHE A 287 7.60 -11.80 -1.52
CA PHE A 287 7.83 -12.09 -2.94
C PHE A 287 7.62 -10.87 -3.83
N TRP A 288 6.48 -10.18 -3.72
CA TRP A 288 6.16 -9.05 -4.57
C TRP A 288 7.01 -7.81 -4.24
N THR A 289 7.39 -7.63 -2.95
CA THR A 289 8.33 -6.57 -2.54
C THR A 289 9.71 -6.82 -3.11
N TRP A 290 10.18 -8.07 -3.08
CA TRP A 290 11.45 -8.44 -3.69
C TRP A 290 11.44 -8.22 -5.20
N LEU A 291 10.34 -8.53 -5.88
CA LEU A 291 10.22 -8.47 -7.34
C LEU A 291 10.02 -7.04 -7.86
N TRP A 292 9.16 -6.26 -7.22
CA TRP A 292 8.69 -4.94 -7.69
C TRP A 292 8.79 -3.84 -6.64
N GLY A 293 9.54 -4.04 -5.57
CA GLY A 293 9.75 -3.02 -4.52
C GLY A 293 8.46 -2.64 -3.79
N PRO A 294 8.31 -1.36 -3.36
CA PRO A 294 7.15 -0.89 -2.58
C PRO A 294 5.82 -1.05 -3.29
N VAL A 295 5.79 -0.82 -4.60
CA VAL A 295 4.58 -0.98 -5.40
C VAL A 295 4.14 -2.43 -5.40
N GLY A 296 5.11 -3.37 -5.45
CA GLY A 296 4.85 -4.79 -5.27
C GLY A 296 4.24 -5.12 -3.91
N ALA A 297 4.71 -4.48 -2.84
CA ALA A 297 4.13 -4.63 -1.50
C ALA A 297 2.65 -4.21 -1.45
N ILE A 298 2.29 -3.07 -2.05
CA ILE A 298 0.91 -2.59 -2.15
C ILE A 298 0.05 -3.54 -2.98
N LEU A 299 0.59 -4.08 -4.06
CA LEU A 299 -0.11 -4.99 -4.97
C LEU A 299 -0.20 -6.43 -4.45
N ALA A 300 0.58 -6.80 -3.44
CA ALA A 300 0.70 -8.19 -2.96
C ALA A 300 -0.66 -8.81 -2.64
N THR A 301 -1.48 -8.14 -1.85
CA THR A 301 -2.79 -8.66 -1.45
C THR A 301 -3.79 -8.73 -2.62
N PRO A 302 -3.97 -7.69 -3.46
CA PRO A 302 -4.79 -7.80 -4.66
C PRO A 302 -4.39 -8.92 -5.61
N LEU A 303 -3.08 -9.10 -5.82
CA LEU A 303 -2.57 -10.17 -6.68
C LEU A 303 -2.77 -11.56 -6.08
N LEU A 304 -2.66 -11.69 -4.75
CA LEU A 304 -2.99 -12.93 -4.05
C LEU A 304 -4.48 -13.27 -4.18
N ILE A 305 -5.38 -12.31 -4.03
CA ILE A 305 -6.82 -12.53 -4.22
C ILE A 305 -7.09 -13.01 -5.64
N ALA A 306 -6.57 -12.30 -6.64
CA ALA A 306 -6.73 -12.71 -8.04
C ALA A 306 -6.15 -14.10 -8.30
N GLY A 307 -4.98 -14.41 -7.72
CA GLY A 307 -4.31 -15.71 -7.84
C GLY A 307 -5.11 -16.84 -7.19
N THR A 308 -5.57 -16.66 -5.96
CA THR A 308 -6.34 -17.68 -5.22
C THR A 308 -7.68 -17.97 -5.89
N VAL A 309 -8.39 -16.93 -6.37
CA VAL A 309 -9.62 -17.08 -7.15
C VAL A 309 -9.36 -17.83 -8.45
N THR A 310 -8.24 -17.52 -9.13
CA THR A 310 -7.87 -18.22 -10.38
C THR A 310 -7.56 -19.68 -10.12
N ILE A 311 -6.73 -19.99 -9.11
CA ILE A 311 -6.34 -21.35 -8.74
C ILE A 311 -7.57 -22.18 -8.35
N SER A 312 -8.45 -21.65 -7.50
CA SER A 312 -9.67 -22.34 -7.09
C SER A 312 -10.65 -22.60 -8.26
N HIS A 313 -10.58 -21.77 -9.29
CA HIS A 313 -11.40 -21.95 -10.47
C HIS A 313 -10.84 -22.96 -11.46
N VAL A 314 -9.50 -22.99 -11.62
CA VAL A 314 -8.79 -23.94 -12.51
C VAL A 314 -8.70 -25.32 -11.87
N PHE A 315 -8.49 -25.38 -10.56
CA PHE A 315 -8.41 -26.59 -9.77
C PHE A 315 -9.54 -26.61 -8.73
N PRO A 316 -10.79 -26.92 -9.14
CA PRO A 316 -11.88 -27.03 -8.18
C PRO A 316 -11.53 -28.10 -7.16
N GLN A 317 -11.40 -27.72 -5.90
CA GLN A 317 -11.18 -28.65 -4.82
C GLN A 317 -12.44 -29.53 -4.74
N HIS A 318 -12.32 -30.80 -5.08
CA HIS A 318 -13.26 -31.81 -4.62
C HIS A 318 -13.13 -31.79 -3.10
N GLU A 319 -14.24 -31.52 -2.40
CA GLU A 319 -14.28 -31.71 -0.95
C GLU A 319 -13.81 -33.13 -0.67
N ILE A 320 -12.59 -33.26 -0.14
CA ILE A 320 -12.13 -34.52 0.41
C ILE A 320 -12.93 -34.64 1.69
N ASN A 321 -14.05 -35.36 1.60
CA ASN A 321 -14.76 -35.81 2.78
C ASN A 321 -13.80 -36.78 3.49
N LEU A 322 -13.05 -36.22 4.47
CA LEU A 322 -12.30 -37.07 5.39
C LEU A 322 -13.34 -37.85 6.17
N PRO A 323 -13.26 -39.19 6.21
CA PRO A 323 -14.13 -39.98 7.09
C PRO A 323 -13.87 -39.54 8.53
N GLU A 324 -14.95 -39.29 9.28
CA GLU A 324 -14.94 -38.97 10.71
C GLU A 324 -14.26 -40.10 11.53
#